data_97e1e02a921164d28aaefd77a8f40d87
#
_entry.id   97e1e02a921164d28aaefd77a8f40d87
#
_cell.length_a   1.000
_cell.length_b   1.000
_cell.length_c   1.000
_cell.angle_alpha   90.00
_cell.angle_beta   90.00
_cell.angle_gamma   90.00
#
_symmetry.space_group_name_H-M   'P 1'
#
loop_
_entity.id
_entity.type
_entity.pdbx_description
1 polymer ?
#
loop_
_entity_poly.entity_id
_entity_poly.type
_entity_poly.pdbx_seq_one_letter_code
_entity_poly.pdbx_strand_id
1 'polypeptide(L)'
;MSWTRGVLAALAVCVLLLTGSAGCGASDAGEPEAGESVTPVGRLLDATDEEGRRYREVDAERAPEVGIEVQPAADDSWDVRLTVRDFRFSPAGTETVAVPGRGLAHLFLDGELIARLHGPDHRLEAALVPRGTHQLTVRLYADDGTVWAVDGEPVESTADITASDAEPTGATRPEEIPEDAVSRTPPGSAAAR
;
A
#
# COMPACT_ATOMS: atom_id res chain seq x y z
N MET A 1 -27.72 -2.48 -79.52
CA MET A 1 -27.15 -1.17 -79.12
C MET A 1 -27.78 -0.60 -77.81
N SER A 2 -28.36 -1.43 -76.99
CA SER A 2 -29.01 -0.95 -75.72
C SER A 2 -28.20 -1.16 -74.44
N TRP A 3 -27.12 -1.96 -74.51
CA TRP A 3 -26.34 -2.25 -73.30
C TRP A 3 -25.39 -1.11 -72.91
N THR A 4 -24.80 -0.43 -73.89
CA THR A 4 -23.92 0.70 -73.66
C THR A 4 -24.61 1.91 -73.02
N ARG A 5 -25.92 2.09 -73.26
CA ARG A 5 -26.71 3.18 -72.64
C ARG A 5 -27.01 2.88 -71.15
N GLY A 6 -27.17 1.61 -70.77
CA GLY A 6 -27.36 1.19 -69.37
C GLY A 6 -26.10 1.38 -68.53
N VAL A 7 -24.94 1.04 -69.09
CA VAL A 7 -23.67 1.18 -68.39
C VAL A 7 -23.30 2.65 -68.15
N LEU A 8 -23.54 3.51 -69.13
CA LEU A 8 -23.29 4.98 -68.97
C LEU A 8 -24.26 5.63 -67.97
N ALA A 9 -25.52 5.19 -67.89
CA ALA A 9 -26.47 5.66 -66.91
C ALA A 9 -26.10 5.24 -65.45
N ALA A 10 -25.61 4.01 -65.30
CA ALA A 10 -25.13 3.48 -64.00
C ALA A 10 -23.87 4.23 -63.52
N LEU A 11 -22.94 4.55 -64.43
CA LEU A 11 -21.74 5.30 -64.08
C LEU A 11 -22.03 6.76 -63.69
N ALA A 12 -23.01 7.39 -64.33
CA ALA A 12 -23.43 8.76 -63.99
C ALA A 12 -24.08 8.82 -62.60
N VAL A 13 -24.85 7.80 -62.20
CA VAL A 13 -25.48 7.72 -60.86
C VAL A 13 -24.43 7.50 -59.77
N CYS A 14 -23.40 6.67 -60.03
CA CYS A 14 -22.31 6.45 -59.03
C CYS A 14 -21.47 7.73 -58.83
N VAL A 15 -21.22 8.53 -59.87
CA VAL A 15 -20.45 9.81 -59.74
C VAL A 15 -21.25 10.85 -58.97
N LEU A 16 -22.57 10.91 -59.12
CA LEU A 16 -23.43 11.83 -58.38
C LEU A 16 -23.57 11.48 -56.87
N LEU A 17 -23.40 10.20 -56.50
CA LEU A 17 -23.44 9.79 -55.10
C LEU A 17 -22.12 10.07 -54.35
N LEU A 18 -20.99 10.26 -55.06
CA LEU A 18 -19.69 10.52 -54.45
C LEU A 18 -19.41 12.03 -54.23
N THR A 19 -20.20 12.92 -54.81
CA THR A 19 -19.99 14.39 -54.67
C THR A 19 -20.96 15.04 -53.70
N GLY A 20 -21.81 14.27 -53.01
CA GLY A 20 -22.90 14.78 -52.17
C GLY A 20 -22.57 14.99 -50.67
N SER A 21 -21.31 14.91 -50.22
CA SER A 21 -20.97 15.05 -48.81
C SER A 21 -20.04 16.21 -48.45
N ALA A 22 -20.06 17.30 -49.24
CA ALA A 22 -19.44 18.55 -48.85
C ALA A 22 -20.51 19.53 -48.30
N GLY A 23 -21.19 19.13 -47.23
CA GLY A 23 -22.04 20.00 -46.40
C GLY A 23 -21.20 20.69 -45.36
N CYS A 24 -20.52 21.79 -45.69
CA CYS A 24 -20.01 22.74 -44.72
C CYS A 24 -21.20 23.46 -44.08
N GLY A 25 -21.74 22.94 -42.99
CA GLY A 25 -22.51 23.72 -42.05
C GLY A 25 -21.53 24.41 -41.12
N ALA A 26 -21.21 25.65 -41.36
CA ALA A 26 -20.62 26.54 -40.39
C ALA A 26 -21.68 26.82 -39.32
N SER A 27 -21.70 26.01 -38.27
CA SER A 27 -22.24 26.38 -36.98
C SER A 27 -21.05 26.67 -36.08
N ASP A 28 -20.91 27.95 -35.78
CA ASP A 28 -20.08 28.47 -34.70
C ASP A 28 -20.58 27.85 -33.41
N ALA A 29 -20.15 26.62 -33.13
CA ALA A 29 -20.25 25.97 -31.86
C ALA A 29 -18.78 25.68 -31.49
N GLY A 30 -18.32 26.38 -30.46
CA GLY A 30 -16.95 26.36 -29.97
C GLY A 30 -16.30 24.99 -30.11
N GLU A 31 -15.08 24.98 -30.64
CA GLU A 31 -14.21 23.82 -30.58
C GLU A 31 -14.32 23.25 -29.17
N PRO A 32 -14.69 21.95 -29.01
CA PRO A 32 -14.37 21.30 -27.76
C PRO A 32 -12.84 21.40 -27.70
N GLU A 33 -12.37 22.20 -26.75
CA GLU A 33 -10.97 22.15 -26.37
C GLU A 33 -10.59 20.68 -26.35
N ALA A 34 -9.59 20.32 -27.18
CA ALA A 34 -9.05 18.98 -27.18
C ALA A 34 -8.73 18.65 -25.75
N GLY A 35 -9.61 17.88 -25.10
CA GLY A 35 -9.44 17.44 -23.75
C GLY A 35 -8.03 16.88 -23.69
N GLU A 36 -7.21 17.42 -22.80
CA GLU A 36 -5.89 16.88 -22.52
C GLU A 36 -6.05 15.38 -22.50
N SER A 37 -5.42 14.71 -23.47
CA SER A 37 -5.35 13.26 -23.48
C SER A 37 -4.64 12.90 -22.20
N VAL A 38 -5.44 12.57 -21.17
CA VAL A 38 -4.90 12.13 -19.88
C VAL A 38 -4.09 10.89 -20.21
N THR A 39 -2.78 11.03 -20.22
CA THR A 39 -1.88 9.90 -20.42
C THR A 39 -2.25 8.85 -19.38
N PRO A 40 -2.65 7.64 -19.79
CA PRO A 40 -3.06 6.62 -18.81
C PRO A 40 -1.94 6.40 -17.81
N VAL A 41 -2.28 6.41 -16.53
CA VAL A 41 -1.33 6.12 -15.46
C VAL A 41 -1.03 4.63 -15.47
N GLY A 42 0.08 4.23 -16.05
CA GLY A 42 0.48 2.83 -16.15
C GLY A 42 -0.46 1.96 -16.99
N ARG A 43 -0.29 0.65 -16.91
CA ARG A 43 -1.06 -0.38 -17.62
C ARG A 43 -1.75 -1.30 -16.63
N LEU A 44 -3.06 -1.51 -16.76
CA LEU A 44 -3.77 -2.49 -15.96
C LEU A 44 -3.46 -3.91 -16.45
N LEU A 45 -3.03 -4.77 -15.53
CA LEU A 45 -2.81 -6.19 -15.77
C LEU A 45 -4.11 -6.98 -15.51
N ASP A 46 -4.16 -8.22 -15.99
CA ASP A 46 -5.23 -9.15 -15.63
C ASP A 46 -4.97 -9.83 -14.27
N ALA A 47 -3.73 -9.75 -13.77
CA ALA A 47 -3.36 -10.19 -12.43
C ALA A 47 -4.07 -9.36 -11.35
N THR A 48 -4.46 -10.03 -10.27
CA THR A 48 -5.13 -9.43 -9.11
C THR A 48 -4.48 -9.91 -7.81
N ASP A 49 -4.62 -9.10 -6.77
CA ASP A 49 -4.31 -9.52 -5.40
C ASP A 49 -5.38 -10.48 -4.83
N GLU A 50 -5.20 -10.89 -3.58
CA GLU A 50 -6.10 -11.80 -2.85
C GLU A 50 -7.50 -11.20 -2.64
N GLU A 51 -7.62 -9.86 -2.70
CA GLU A 51 -8.88 -9.13 -2.60
C GLU A 51 -9.56 -8.90 -3.98
N GLY A 52 -8.96 -9.40 -5.07
CA GLY A 52 -9.45 -9.27 -6.45
C GLY A 52 -9.16 -7.91 -7.09
N ARG A 53 -8.21 -7.13 -6.56
CA ARG A 53 -7.82 -5.83 -7.09
C ARG A 53 -6.76 -5.98 -8.15
N ARG A 54 -7.01 -5.36 -9.30
CA ARG A 54 -6.10 -5.46 -10.45
C ARG A 54 -4.78 -4.74 -10.19
N TYR A 55 -3.72 -5.28 -10.75
CA TYR A 55 -2.40 -4.67 -10.74
C TYR A 55 -2.33 -3.55 -11.79
N ARG A 56 -1.69 -2.46 -11.40
CA ARG A 56 -1.36 -1.32 -12.25
C ARG A 56 0.15 -1.26 -12.42
N GLU A 57 0.61 -1.74 -13.55
CA GLU A 57 2.03 -1.75 -13.86
C GLU A 57 2.53 -0.38 -14.30
N VAL A 58 3.66 0.01 -13.76
CA VAL A 58 4.38 1.23 -14.10
C VAL A 58 5.85 0.91 -14.40
N ASP A 59 6.51 1.79 -15.12
CA ASP A 59 7.94 1.65 -15.43
C ASP A 59 8.76 1.69 -14.13
N ALA A 60 9.72 0.77 -13.98
CA ALA A 60 10.55 0.64 -12.79
C ALA A 60 11.30 1.94 -12.40
N GLU A 61 11.71 2.75 -13.38
CA GLU A 61 12.41 4.01 -13.12
C GLU A 61 11.55 5.09 -12.43
N ARG A 62 10.24 4.95 -12.48
CA ARG A 62 9.25 5.90 -11.92
C ARG A 62 8.26 5.21 -10.99
N ALA A 63 8.54 3.99 -10.63
CA ALA A 63 7.70 3.22 -9.75
C ALA A 63 7.76 3.75 -8.32
N PRO A 64 6.64 3.76 -7.60
CA PRO A 64 6.69 3.97 -6.17
C PRO A 64 7.43 2.82 -5.47
N GLU A 65 8.15 3.15 -4.39
CA GLU A 65 8.79 2.16 -3.54
C GLU A 65 8.27 2.28 -2.11
N VAL A 66 8.26 1.18 -1.38
CA VAL A 66 7.92 1.15 0.03
C VAL A 66 8.85 0.24 0.81
N GLY A 67 9.26 0.69 2.00
CA GLY A 67 9.91 -0.11 3.03
C GLY A 67 9.12 -0.04 4.32
N ILE A 68 9.16 -1.11 5.11
CA ILE A 68 8.52 -1.19 6.42
C ILE A 68 9.57 -1.40 7.51
N GLU A 69 9.47 -0.64 8.59
CA GLU A 69 10.23 -0.80 9.82
C GLU A 69 9.24 -0.97 10.98
N VAL A 70 9.47 -1.94 11.82
CA VAL A 70 8.59 -2.24 12.97
C VAL A 70 9.41 -2.29 14.24
N GLN A 71 9.01 -1.52 15.25
CA GLN A 71 9.68 -1.46 16.54
C GLN A 71 8.69 -1.79 17.66
N PRO A 72 9.06 -2.65 18.62
CA PRO A 72 8.23 -2.91 19.78
C PRO A 72 8.15 -1.66 20.66
N ALA A 73 6.96 -1.37 21.18
CA ALA A 73 6.71 -0.29 22.13
C ALA A 73 6.52 -0.85 23.57
N ALA A 74 6.56 0.05 24.56
CA ALA A 74 6.57 -0.33 25.96
C ALA A 74 5.25 -0.97 26.49
N ASP A 75 4.17 -0.88 25.72
CA ASP A 75 2.84 -1.39 26.02
C ASP A 75 2.45 -2.62 25.21
N ASP A 76 3.44 -3.40 24.78
CA ASP A 76 3.31 -4.58 23.92
C ASP A 76 2.72 -4.29 22.52
N SER A 77 2.54 -3.02 22.16
CA SER A 77 2.19 -2.61 20.80
C SER A 77 3.44 -2.49 19.93
N TRP A 78 3.25 -2.20 18.63
CA TRP A 78 4.36 -1.97 17.69
C TRP A 78 4.18 -0.62 17.01
N ASP A 79 5.26 0.14 16.94
CA ASP A 79 5.34 1.32 16.10
C ASP A 79 5.80 0.90 14.71
N VAL A 80 4.91 1.05 13.73
CA VAL A 80 5.14 0.75 12.31
C VAL A 80 5.47 2.04 11.60
N ARG A 81 6.61 2.08 10.93
CA ARG A 81 7.05 3.22 10.12
C ARG A 81 7.30 2.79 8.69
N LEU A 82 6.70 3.50 7.74
CA LEU A 82 6.88 3.30 6.32
C LEU A 82 7.88 4.31 5.76
N THR A 83 8.81 3.83 4.96
CA THR A 83 9.66 4.67 4.12
C THR A 83 9.17 4.54 2.69
N VAL A 84 8.86 5.65 2.03
CA VAL A 84 8.38 5.65 0.65
C VAL A 84 9.27 6.50 -0.24
N ARG A 85 9.42 6.10 -1.51
CA ARG A 85 10.05 6.89 -2.58
C ARG A 85 9.10 6.97 -3.76
N ASP A 86 9.12 8.09 -4.46
CA ASP A 86 8.26 8.35 -5.62
C ASP A 86 6.77 8.09 -5.34
N PHE A 87 6.37 8.23 -4.06
CA PHE A 87 5.03 8.01 -3.57
C PHE A 87 4.58 9.11 -2.60
N ARG A 88 3.32 9.50 -2.69
CA ARG A 88 2.67 10.43 -1.77
C ARG A 88 1.36 9.84 -1.29
N PHE A 89 1.16 9.86 0.02
CA PHE A 89 -0.10 9.44 0.62
C PHE A 89 -1.22 10.42 0.27
N SER A 90 -2.37 9.88 -0.07
CA SER A 90 -3.59 10.64 -0.32
C SER A 90 -4.34 10.89 0.99
N PRO A 91 -4.84 12.11 1.21
CA PRO A 91 -5.76 12.39 2.30
C PRO A 91 -7.05 11.58 2.20
N ALA A 92 -7.73 11.38 3.32
CA ALA A 92 -9.05 10.79 3.32
C ALA A 92 -10.04 11.61 2.47
N GLY A 93 -10.87 10.93 1.68
CA GLY A 93 -11.84 11.58 0.79
C GLY A 93 -11.28 12.06 -0.54
N THR A 94 -10.05 11.66 -0.90
CA THR A 94 -9.49 11.90 -2.24
C THR A 94 -10.35 11.21 -3.31
N GLU A 95 -10.47 11.84 -4.49
CA GLU A 95 -11.16 11.25 -5.64
C GLU A 95 -10.52 9.91 -6.05
N THR A 96 -11.39 8.96 -6.46
CA THR A 96 -11.00 7.60 -6.85
C THR A 96 -10.46 7.54 -8.28
N VAL A 97 -9.41 8.32 -8.54
CA VAL A 97 -8.71 8.41 -9.85
C VAL A 97 -7.22 8.16 -9.64
N ALA A 98 -6.67 7.22 -10.39
CA ALA A 98 -5.24 6.95 -10.32
C ALA A 98 -4.42 8.18 -10.75
N VAL A 99 -3.46 8.55 -9.91
CA VAL A 99 -2.47 9.60 -10.17
C VAL A 99 -1.08 9.00 -9.96
N PRO A 100 -0.10 9.26 -10.83
CA PRO A 100 1.24 8.67 -10.71
C PRO A 100 1.84 8.89 -9.32
N GLY A 101 2.31 7.80 -8.69
CA GLY A 101 2.96 7.83 -7.39
C GLY A 101 2.10 8.39 -6.25
N ARG A 102 0.78 8.21 -6.29
CA ARG A 102 -0.13 8.68 -5.24
C ARG A 102 -1.13 7.60 -4.84
N GLY A 103 -1.52 7.58 -3.57
CA GLY A 103 -2.52 6.65 -3.09
C GLY A 103 -2.42 6.32 -1.60
N LEU A 104 -2.70 5.09 -1.25
CA LEU A 104 -2.75 4.56 0.11
C LEU A 104 -1.77 3.41 0.28
N ALA A 105 -1.36 3.15 1.52
CA ALA A 105 -0.74 1.88 1.87
C ALA A 105 -1.74 1.01 2.63
N HIS A 106 -1.83 -0.27 2.27
CA HIS A 106 -2.58 -1.25 3.05
C HIS A 106 -1.61 -2.09 3.87
N LEU A 107 -1.96 -2.29 5.13
CA LEU A 107 -1.19 -3.09 6.08
C LEU A 107 -1.92 -4.41 6.31
N PHE A 108 -1.20 -5.50 6.12
CA PHE A 108 -1.70 -6.86 6.28
C PHE A 108 -0.94 -7.57 7.38
N LEU A 109 -1.63 -8.34 8.20
CA LEU A 109 -1.05 -9.26 9.17
C LEU A 109 -1.39 -10.68 8.71
N ASP A 110 -0.39 -11.50 8.40
CA ASP A 110 -0.54 -12.85 7.87
C ASP A 110 -1.49 -12.94 6.65
N GLY A 111 -1.48 -11.90 5.80
CA GLY A 111 -2.35 -11.79 4.63
C GLY A 111 -3.74 -11.18 4.90
N GLU A 112 -4.13 -10.95 6.16
CA GLU A 112 -5.39 -10.27 6.49
C GLU A 112 -5.20 -8.75 6.54
N LEU A 113 -6.07 -7.99 5.86
CA LEU A 113 -6.03 -6.53 5.89
C LEU A 113 -6.43 -5.98 7.26
N ILE A 114 -5.50 -5.34 7.95
CA ILE A 114 -5.73 -4.77 9.28
C ILE A 114 -5.86 -3.24 9.28
N ALA A 115 -5.24 -2.53 8.32
CA ALA A 115 -5.33 -1.08 8.25
C ALA A 115 -5.15 -0.53 6.83
N ARG A 116 -5.77 0.66 6.57
CA ARG A 116 -5.52 1.50 5.39
C ARG A 116 -4.88 2.79 5.87
N LEU A 117 -3.66 3.05 5.37
CA LEU A 117 -2.80 4.11 5.87
C LEU A 117 -2.79 5.30 4.91
N HIS A 118 -3.04 6.48 5.46
CA HIS A 118 -2.95 7.78 4.79
C HIS A 118 -1.67 8.55 5.14
N GLY A 119 -0.71 7.86 5.75
CA GLY A 119 0.55 8.42 6.22
C GLY A 119 1.57 7.35 6.54
N PRO A 120 2.82 7.73 6.84
CA PRO A 120 3.92 6.79 7.01
C PRO A 120 3.95 6.12 8.39
N ASP A 121 3.28 6.65 9.39
CA ASP A 121 3.35 6.14 10.76
C ASP A 121 2.03 5.49 11.16
N HIS A 122 2.11 4.31 11.78
CA HIS A 122 0.95 3.58 12.29
C HIS A 122 1.31 2.86 13.58
N ARG A 123 0.38 2.87 14.55
CA ARG A 123 0.53 2.09 15.77
C ARG A 123 -0.33 0.83 15.66
N LEU A 124 0.32 -0.32 15.73
CA LEU A 124 -0.33 -1.62 15.74
C LEU A 124 -0.53 -2.05 17.18
N GLU A 125 -1.79 -2.15 17.60
CA GLU A 125 -2.15 -2.50 18.97
C GLU A 125 -1.84 -3.98 19.28
N ALA A 126 -1.37 -4.25 20.49
CA ALA A 126 -1.07 -5.60 20.96
C ALA A 126 -2.24 -6.59 20.79
N ALA A 127 -3.48 -6.11 20.98
CA ALA A 127 -4.68 -6.92 20.86
C ALA A 127 -4.94 -7.49 19.44
N LEU A 128 -4.34 -6.89 18.43
CA LEU A 128 -4.46 -7.34 17.03
C LEU A 128 -3.44 -8.41 16.66
N VAL A 129 -2.38 -8.59 17.46
CA VAL A 129 -1.30 -9.53 17.17
C VAL A 129 -1.36 -10.69 18.15
N PRO A 130 -1.78 -11.88 17.71
CA PRO A 130 -1.73 -13.09 18.54
C PRO A 130 -0.30 -13.40 18.99
N ARG A 131 -0.13 -14.32 19.93
CA ARG A 131 1.19 -14.81 20.31
C ARG A 131 1.83 -15.60 19.18
N GLY A 132 3.11 -15.42 18.98
CA GLY A 132 3.87 -16.12 17.95
C GLY A 132 4.60 -15.17 17.01
N THR A 133 5.13 -15.75 15.94
CA THR A 133 5.75 -14.98 14.84
C THR A 133 4.74 -14.76 13.75
N HIS A 134 4.60 -13.52 13.33
CA HIS A 134 3.66 -13.05 12.32
C HIS A 134 4.35 -12.26 11.25
N GLN A 135 3.79 -12.29 10.04
CA GLN A 135 4.26 -11.52 8.91
C GLN A 135 3.43 -10.25 8.73
N LEU A 136 4.09 -9.10 8.79
CA LEU A 136 3.46 -7.81 8.55
C LEU A 136 3.88 -7.30 7.17
N THR A 137 2.93 -7.20 6.24
CA THR A 137 3.16 -6.76 4.87
C THR A 137 2.48 -5.43 4.62
N VAL A 138 3.20 -4.48 4.02
CA VAL A 138 2.64 -3.24 3.50
C VAL A 138 2.66 -3.28 1.99
N ARG A 139 1.54 -2.92 1.34
CA ARG A 139 1.38 -2.87 -0.12
C ARG A 139 0.81 -1.53 -0.55
N LEU A 140 1.31 -0.97 -1.66
CA LEU A 140 0.86 0.32 -2.16
C LEU A 140 -0.28 0.19 -3.16
N TYR A 141 -1.27 1.06 -3.01
CA TYR A 141 -2.46 1.15 -3.85
C TYR A 141 -2.63 2.54 -4.43
N ALA A 142 -3.08 2.64 -5.66
CA ALA A 142 -3.52 3.89 -6.25
C ALA A 142 -4.88 4.31 -5.68
N ASP A 143 -5.26 5.58 -5.86
CA ASP A 143 -6.53 6.13 -5.35
C ASP A 143 -7.77 5.44 -5.96
N ASP A 144 -7.66 4.84 -7.14
CA ASP A 144 -8.73 4.06 -7.75
C ASP A 144 -8.82 2.61 -7.24
N GLY A 145 -8.00 2.26 -6.25
CA GLY A 145 -7.99 0.95 -5.61
C GLY A 145 -7.18 -0.12 -6.36
N THR A 146 -6.48 0.21 -7.43
CA THR A 146 -5.57 -0.71 -8.10
C THR A 146 -4.23 -0.80 -7.34
N VAL A 147 -3.58 -1.96 -7.42
CA VAL A 147 -2.28 -2.22 -6.78
C VAL A 147 -1.16 -1.67 -7.66
N TRP A 148 -0.26 -0.86 -7.13
CA TRP A 148 0.97 -0.50 -7.84
C TRP A 148 1.84 -1.73 -8.05
N ALA A 149 2.32 -1.93 -9.28
CA ALA A 149 3.13 -3.09 -9.66
C ALA A 149 4.29 -2.72 -10.58
N VAL A 150 5.36 -3.50 -10.51
CA VAL A 150 6.54 -3.43 -11.38
C VAL A 150 6.87 -4.85 -11.83
N ASP A 151 7.08 -5.04 -13.12
CA ASP A 151 7.39 -6.36 -13.72
C ASP A 151 6.38 -7.46 -13.34
N GLY A 152 5.11 -7.07 -13.14
CA GLY A 152 4.03 -7.98 -12.75
C GLY A 152 3.92 -8.26 -11.25
N GLU A 153 4.84 -7.75 -10.43
CA GLU A 153 4.86 -7.95 -8.97
C GLU A 153 4.33 -6.71 -8.24
N PRO A 154 3.60 -6.87 -7.12
CA PRO A 154 3.09 -5.75 -6.34
C PRO A 154 4.23 -4.97 -5.68
N VAL A 155 4.07 -3.66 -5.56
CA VAL A 155 4.98 -2.82 -4.77
C VAL A 155 4.63 -2.99 -3.30
N GLU A 156 5.41 -3.82 -2.61
CA GLU A 156 5.19 -4.17 -1.21
C GLU A 156 6.49 -4.38 -0.44
N SER A 157 6.40 -4.43 0.87
CA SER A 157 7.50 -4.75 1.78
C SER A 157 6.98 -5.50 2.99
N THR A 158 7.77 -6.43 3.50
CA THR A 158 7.38 -7.32 4.59
C THR A 158 8.39 -7.28 5.72
N ALA A 159 7.91 -7.37 6.95
CA ALA A 159 8.68 -7.54 8.17
C ALA A 159 8.07 -8.64 9.05
N ASP A 160 8.90 -9.42 9.72
CA ASP A 160 8.45 -10.38 10.71
C ASP A 160 8.41 -9.72 12.09
N ILE A 161 7.34 -9.98 12.85
CA ILE A 161 7.17 -9.56 14.23
C ILE A 161 6.91 -10.76 15.12
N THR A 162 7.41 -10.73 16.35
CA THR A 162 7.18 -11.81 17.32
C THR A 162 6.55 -11.24 18.58
N ALA A 163 5.31 -11.67 18.86
CA ALA A 163 4.61 -11.37 20.10
C ALA A 163 4.91 -12.46 21.14
N SER A 164 5.62 -12.10 22.20
CA SER A 164 5.91 -12.98 23.35
C SER A 164 5.03 -12.62 24.54
N ASP A 165 4.91 -13.54 25.51
CA ASP A 165 4.43 -13.13 26.82
C ASP A 165 5.40 -12.10 27.39
N ALA A 166 4.90 -10.99 27.91
CA ALA A 166 5.71 -10.11 28.74
C ALA A 166 6.24 -10.97 29.91
N GLU A 167 7.54 -11.25 29.93
CA GLU A 167 8.12 -11.79 31.16
C GLU A 167 7.85 -10.77 32.26
N PRO A 168 7.29 -11.19 33.41
CA PRO A 168 7.09 -10.27 34.53
C PRO A 168 8.45 -9.71 34.93
N THR A 169 8.70 -8.46 34.49
CA THR A 169 9.93 -7.75 34.82
C THR A 169 10.03 -7.63 36.34
N GLY A 170 10.90 -8.46 36.94
CA GLY A 170 11.37 -8.24 38.30
C GLY A 170 10.48 -8.80 39.40
N ALA A 171 10.36 -10.11 39.53
CA ALA A 171 10.49 -10.65 40.85
C ALA A 171 11.93 -10.42 41.27
N THR A 172 12.21 -9.27 41.90
CA THR A 172 13.40 -9.12 42.75
C THR A 172 13.35 -10.29 43.70
N ARG A 173 14.18 -11.33 43.42
CA ARG A 173 14.40 -12.42 44.35
C ARG A 173 14.77 -11.72 45.67
N PRO A 174 14.03 -11.93 46.79
CA PRO A 174 14.47 -11.43 48.06
C PRO A 174 15.89 -11.98 48.25
N GLU A 175 16.85 -11.10 48.38
CA GLU A 175 18.23 -11.42 48.75
C GLU A 175 18.11 -12.19 50.07
N GLU A 176 18.34 -13.52 49.97
CA GLU A 176 18.42 -14.43 51.10
C GLU A 176 19.57 -13.94 51.94
N ILE A 177 19.26 -13.21 53.03
CA ILE A 177 20.21 -12.76 54.01
C ILE A 177 20.78 -14.04 54.59
N PRO A 178 22.08 -14.33 54.50
CA PRO A 178 22.66 -15.52 55.12
C PRO A 178 22.53 -15.40 56.60
N GLU A 179 21.82 -16.31 57.23
CA GLU A 179 21.60 -16.45 58.66
C GLU A 179 22.86 -16.84 59.47
N ASP A 180 24.04 -16.49 59.03
CA ASP A 180 25.29 -16.92 59.65
C ASP A 180 26.04 -15.81 60.41
N ALA A 181 25.33 -14.75 60.84
CA ALA A 181 25.93 -13.65 61.61
C ALA A 181 25.44 -13.52 63.05
N VAL A 182 24.74 -14.52 63.58
CA VAL A 182 24.32 -14.51 65.03
C VAL A 182 24.89 -15.68 65.77
N SER A 183 26.18 -15.68 66.04
CA SER A 183 26.81 -16.46 67.13
C SER A 183 28.27 -16.08 67.34
N ARG A 184 28.50 -14.88 67.87
CA ARG A 184 29.75 -14.60 68.62
C ARG A 184 29.44 -13.86 69.88
N THR A 185 29.10 -14.64 70.88
CA THR A 185 29.14 -14.22 72.27
C THR A 185 30.61 -14.08 72.70
N PRO A 186 31.08 -12.96 73.22
CA PRO A 186 32.39 -12.86 73.80
C PRO A 186 32.39 -13.49 75.19
N PRO A 187 33.42 -14.29 75.52
CA PRO A 187 33.51 -14.89 76.88
C PRO A 187 33.81 -13.81 77.90
N GLY A 188 33.07 -13.91 78.99
CA GLY A 188 33.19 -13.06 80.15
C GLY A 188 34.62 -13.05 80.72
N SER A 189 35.03 -11.86 81.12
CA SER A 189 36.16 -11.68 82.04
C SER A 189 35.63 -11.53 83.42
N ALA A 190 35.75 -12.62 84.25
CA ALA A 190 35.68 -12.58 85.68
C ALA A 190 37.05 -12.20 86.25
N ALA A 191 37.06 -11.31 87.19
CA ALA A 191 37.96 -11.35 88.32
C ALA A 191 37.98 -10.01 89.03
N ALA A 192 37.46 -9.99 90.22
CA ALA A 192 38.13 -10.16 91.53
C ALA A 192 38.69 -8.81 92.07
N ARG A 193 38.08 -8.47 93.16
CA ARG A 193 38.47 -7.72 94.34
C ARG A 193 38.02 -6.24 94.39
#